data_0f97b8960e40c8681c7e1351e5fa6b19
#
_entry.id   0f97b8960e40c8681c7e1351e5fa6b19
#
_cell.length_a   1.000
_cell.length_b   1.000
_cell.length_c   1.000
_cell.angle_alpha   90.00
_cell.angle_beta   90.00
_cell.angle_gamma   90.00
#
_symmetry.space_group_name_H-M   'P 1'
#
loop_
_entity.id
_entity.type
_entity.pdbx_description
1 polymer ?
#
loop_
_entity_poly.entity_id
_entity_poly.type
_entity_poly.pdbx_seq_one_letter_code
_entity_poly.pdbx_strand_id
1 'polypeptide(L)'
;TNRYEANADATLKLSKRWSTSLLAHYENETKAHDGNDDGFVDIPQVEQYNVWNRWAYMGDHYVFQAGFKALSETRSSGQSTHGDMYSGELYKVGIDTERYELFTKNAYIFDKEKNTNLALILSTSWHNQDAMYGRKLYNVDQTNTYASLMFETEFNPQNSFSAGLSFNYDAYDQHYRLNNNADTPLKASDKEAVPGAYVQYTLNLNDQWMLMAGLRGDYSSKHGFFVTPRAHLKYNPNDYVHFRLSAGKGYRTNHVLAENNYLLSSSRKVEIAKNLDMEEAWNLGASVSTYIPVFGKTLNVNAEYYYTDFRKQVVVDMDSNPHEVA
;
A
#
# COMPACT_ATOMS: atom_id res chain seq x y z
N THR A 1 -9.73 -29.11 -5.76
CA THR A 1 -8.53 -28.25 -5.78
C THR A 1 -7.38 -29.01 -5.13
N ASN A 2 -6.21 -28.99 -5.74
CA ASN A 2 -4.96 -29.55 -5.18
C ASN A 2 -4.11 -28.43 -4.59
N ARG A 3 -4.73 -27.54 -3.82
CA ARG A 3 -4.06 -26.45 -3.12
C ARG A 3 -3.55 -26.93 -1.77
N TYR A 4 -2.29 -26.68 -1.51
CA TYR A 4 -1.62 -26.90 -0.24
C TYR A 4 -1.21 -25.54 0.32
N GLU A 5 -1.51 -25.32 1.58
CA GLU A 5 -1.15 -24.12 2.29
C GLU A 5 -0.61 -24.48 3.67
N ALA A 6 0.52 -23.91 4.04
CA ALA A 6 1.13 -24.09 5.34
C ALA A 6 1.50 -22.72 5.94
N ASN A 7 1.09 -22.50 7.18
CA ASN A 7 1.40 -21.31 7.93
C ASN A 7 2.13 -21.68 9.22
N ALA A 8 3.20 -20.99 9.53
CA ALA A 8 3.92 -21.12 10.79
C ALA A 8 4.09 -19.74 11.43
N ASP A 9 3.75 -19.64 12.70
CA ASP A 9 3.91 -18.44 13.52
C ASP A 9 4.62 -18.84 14.83
N ALA A 10 5.70 -18.16 15.16
CA ALA A 10 6.44 -18.37 16.38
C ALA A 10 6.94 -17.04 16.95
N THR A 11 6.62 -16.78 18.22
CA THR A 11 7.15 -15.64 18.96
C THR A 11 7.91 -16.12 20.16
N LEU A 12 9.18 -15.70 20.25
CA LEU A 12 10.10 -16.07 21.33
C LEU A 12 10.48 -14.83 22.14
N LYS A 13 10.30 -14.91 23.45
CA LYS A 13 10.81 -13.96 24.40
C LYS A 13 12.20 -14.40 24.85
N LEU A 14 13.23 -13.74 24.35
CA LEU A 14 14.64 -14.09 24.61
C LEU A 14 15.11 -13.55 25.96
N SER A 15 14.56 -12.43 26.40
CA SER A 15 14.85 -11.83 27.70
C SER A 15 13.69 -10.93 28.14
N LYS A 16 13.83 -10.22 29.28
CA LYS A 16 12.83 -9.23 29.72
C LYS A 16 12.61 -8.10 28.70
N ARG A 17 13.60 -7.83 27.85
CA ARG A 17 13.60 -6.68 26.91
C ARG A 17 13.64 -7.10 25.45
N TRP A 18 14.06 -8.31 25.12
CA TRP A 18 14.21 -8.78 23.75
C TRP A 18 13.20 -9.86 23.39
N SER A 19 12.60 -9.72 22.22
CA SER A 19 11.77 -10.73 21.61
C SER A 19 12.03 -10.81 20.10
N THR A 20 11.73 -11.98 19.53
CA THR A 20 11.73 -12.18 18.08
C THR A 20 10.47 -12.90 17.66
N SER A 21 9.96 -12.59 16.48
CA SER A 21 8.83 -13.28 15.85
C SER A 21 9.22 -13.72 14.45
N LEU A 22 8.84 -14.94 14.11
CA LEU A 22 8.99 -15.53 12.78
C LEU A 22 7.61 -15.91 12.28
N LEU A 23 7.26 -15.46 11.08
CA LEU A 23 6.11 -15.92 10.32
C LEU A 23 6.62 -16.51 9.01
N ALA A 24 6.09 -17.65 8.64
CA ALA A 24 6.38 -18.29 7.37
C ALA A 24 5.06 -18.77 6.74
N HIS A 25 4.94 -18.55 5.45
CA HIS A 25 3.81 -18.99 4.66
C HIS A 25 4.31 -19.68 3.40
N TYR A 26 3.71 -20.80 3.08
CA TYR A 26 3.90 -21.54 1.84
C TYR A 26 2.54 -21.84 1.23
N GLU A 27 2.41 -21.61 -0.05
CA GLU A 27 1.22 -21.95 -0.84
C GLU A 27 1.66 -22.64 -2.13
N ASN A 28 0.92 -23.68 -2.51
CA ASN A 28 1.11 -24.36 -3.78
C ASN A 28 -0.23 -24.83 -4.34
N GLU A 29 -0.56 -24.39 -5.56
CA GLU A 29 -1.68 -24.86 -6.39
C GLU A 29 -1.10 -25.27 -7.75
N THR A 30 -0.89 -26.56 -7.96
CA THR A 30 -0.20 -27.07 -9.18
C THR A 30 -1.15 -27.50 -10.27
N LYS A 31 -2.43 -27.74 -9.95
CA LYS A 31 -3.40 -28.27 -10.90
C LYS A 31 -4.03 -27.16 -11.73
N ALA A 32 -3.87 -27.21 -13.03
CA ALA A 32 -4.69 -26.44 -13.96
C ALA A 32 -6.15 -26.94 -13.87
N HIS A 33 -7.05 -26.09 -13.42
CA HIS A 33 -8.47 -26.39 -13.27
C HIS A 33 -9.24 -25.63 -14.35
N ASP A 34 -9.98 -26.38 -15.17
CA ASP A 34 -10.90 -25.91 -16.18
C ASP A 34 -12.23 -26.60 -15.88
N GLY A 35 -13.15 -25.89 -15.20
CA GLY A 35 -14.39 -26.47 -14.69
C GLY A 35 -15.57 -26.35 -15.64
N ASN A 36 -15.43 -25.53 -16.67
CA ASN A 36 -16.44 -25.28 -17.68
C ASN A 36 -16.05 -25.81 -19.07
N ASP A 37 -14.87 -26.44 -19.17
CA ASP A 37 -14.30 -27.04 -20.40
C ASP A 37 -14.16 -26.03 -21.55
N ASP A 38 -13.87 -24.75 -21.24
CA ASP A 38 -13.64 -23.72 -22.25
C ASP A 38 -12.18 -23.65 -22.73
N GLY A 39 -11.31 -24.48 -22.17
CA GLY A 39 -9.89 -24.53 -22.49
C GLY A 39 -9.05 -23.47 -21.79
N PHE A 40 -9.61 -22.74 -20.84
CA PHE A 40 -8.87 -21.79 -19.98
C PHE A 40 -8.78 -22.28 -18.54
N VAL A 41 -7.74 -21.87 -17.86
CA VAL A 41 -7.52 -22.17 -16.43
C VAL A 41 -8.35 -21.17 -15.61
N ASP A 42 -9.33 -21.68 -14.86
CA ASP A 42 -10.23 -20.87 -14.00
C ASP A 42 -9.52 -20.26 -12.81
N ILE A 43 -8.56 -21.00 -12.23
CA ILE A 43 -7.82 -20.60 -11.04
C ILE A 43 -6.34 -20.67 -11.38
N PRO A 44 -5.59 -19.55 -11.26
CA PRO A 44 -4.16 -19.56 -11.51
C PRO A 44 -3.43 -20.61 -10.66
N GLN A 45 -2.48 -21.31 -11.27
CA GLN A 45 -1.50 -22.09 -10.54
C GLN A 45 -0.59 -21.13 -9.79
N VAL A 46 -0.28 -21.43 -8.54
CA VAL A 46 0.50 -20.56 -7.65
C VAL A 46 1.53 -21.42 -6.91
N GLU A 47 2.74 -20.91 -6.83
CA GLU A 47 3.73 -21.34 -5.85
C GLU A 47 4.28 -20.10 -5.15
N GLN A 48 4.12 -20.04 -3.81
CA GLN A 48 4.52 -18.88 -3.03
C GLN A 48 5.28 -19.29 -1.77
N TYR A 49 6.36 -18.60 -1.51
CA TYR A 49 7.12 -18.62 -0.28
C TYR A 49 7.16 -17.21 0.31
N ASN A 50 6.76 -17.05 1.57
CA ASN A 50 6.81 -15.78 2.26
C ASN A 50 7.33 -15.99 3.68
N VAL A 51 8.40 -15.29 4.02
CA VAL A 51 9.03 -15.35 5.34
C VAL A 51 9.20 -13.93 5.88
N TRP A 52 8.81 -13.74 7.13
CA TRP A 52 9.00 -12.50 7.84
C TRP A 52 9.58 -12.76 9.23
N ASN A 53 10.69 -12.09 9.54
CA ASN A 53 11.31 -12.13 10.85
C ASN A 53 11.43 -10.73 11.43
N ARG A 54 11.02 -10.55 12.67
CA ARG A 54 11.06 -9.29 13.38
C ARG A 54 11.75 -9.48 14.73
N TRP A 55 12.60 -8.53 15.07
CA TRP A 55 13.23 -8.37 16.36
C TRP A 55 12.70 -7.12 17.04
N ALA A 56 12.48 -7.19 18.34
CA ALA A 56 12.04 -6.08 19.15
C ALA A 56 12.83 -5.98 20.45
N TYR A 57 13.21 -4.77 20.79
CA TYR A 57 13.79 -4.40 22.08
C TYR A 57 12.91 -3.36 22.74
N MET A 58 12.54 -3.58 24.02
CA MET A 58 11.71 -2.72 24.84
C MET A 58 12.51 -2.33 26.08
N GLY A 59 13.19 -1.21 26.04
CA GLY A 59 13.90 -0.60 27.18
C GLY A 59 13.07 0.47 27.85
N ASP A 60 13.62 1.07 28.92
CA ASP A 60 12.92 2.11 29.69
C ASP A 60 12.84 3.45 28.94
N HIS A 61 13.87 3.78 28.17
CA HIS A 61 13.97 5.02 27.40
C HIS A 61 14.21 4.78 25.90
N TYR A 62 14.45 3.55 25.50
CA TYR A 62 14.73 3.22 24.11
C TYR A 62 13.91 2.01 23.67
N VAL A 63 13.23 2.15 22.54
CA VAL A 63 12.48 1.11 21.86
C VAL A 63 13.07 0.91 20.47
N PHE A 64 13.30 -0.34 20.12
CA PHE A 64 13.83 -0.72 18.82
C PHE A 64 13.02 -1.85 18.23
N GLN A 65 12.78 -1.77 16.92
CA GLN A 65 12.31 -2.88 16.11
C GLN A 65 13.09 -2.91 14.81
N ALA A 66 13.43 -4.10 14.36
CA ALA A 66 13.96 -4.33 13.03
C ALA A 66 13.32 -5.59 12.45
N GLY A 67 13.15 -5.62 11.15
CA GLY A 67 12.59 -6.77 10.49
C GLY A 67 13.05 -6.92 9.06
N PHE A 68 12.99 -8.17 8.62
CA PHE A 68 13.26 -8.59 7.25
C PHE A 68 12.08 -9.40 6.74
N LYS A 69 11.69 -9.16 5.49
CA LYS A 69 10.70 -9.95 4.77
C LYS A 69 11.25 -10.38 3.42
N ALA A 70 10.99 -11.63 3.05
CA ALA A 70 11.27 -12.17 1.73
C ALA A 70 10.03 -12.86 1.19
N LEU A 71 9.69 -12.56 -0.05
CA LEU A 71 8.61 -13.18 -0.83
C LEU A 71 9.18 -13.65 -2.16
N SER A 72 8.83 -14.87 -2.54
CA SER A 72 9.00 -15.38 -3.91
C SER A 72 7.68 -16.02 -4.32
N GLU A 73 7.16 -15.63 -5.48
CA GLU A 73 5.88 -16.10 -5.98
C GLU A 73 5.95 -16.30 -7.49
N THR A 74 5.50 -17.46 -7.95
CA THR A 74 5.25 -17.75 -9.36
C THR A 74 3.76 -18.01 -9.56
N ARG A 75 3.15 -17.33 -10.52
CA ARG A 75 1.77 -17.54 -10.96
C ARG A 75 1.71 -17.87 -12.43
N SER A 76 0.90 -18.85 -12.79
CA SER A 76 0.63 -19.17 -14.20
C SER A 76 -0.84 -19.43 -14.45
N SER A 77 -1.31 -19.00 -15.63
CA SER A 77 -2.71 -19.14 -16.07
C SER A 77 -2.76 -19.10 -17.61
N GLY A 78 -3.96 -19.02 -18.16
CA GLY A 78 -4.23 -18.94 -19.60
C GLY A 78 -4.86 -20.20 -20.15
N GLN A 79 -4.62 -20.49 -21.42
CA GLN A 79 -5.21 -21.67 -22.07
C GLN A 79 -4.57 -22.97 -21.58
N SER A 80 -5.38 -23.98 -21.29
CA SER A 80 -4.97 -25.34 -20.92
C SER A 80 -4.90 -26.26 -22.12
N THR A 81 -5.80 -26.08 -23.12
CA THR A 81 -5.92 -26.90 -24.32
C THR A 81 -6.17 -26.03 -25.55
N HIS A 82 -5.91 -26.60 -26.74
CA HIS A 82 -6.39 -26.03 -27.99
C HIS A 82 -7.86 -26.41 -28.19
N GLY A 83 -8.69 -25.42 -28.55
CA GLY A 83 -9.98 -25.74 -29.16
C GLY A 83 -9.84 -26.41 -30.54
N ASP A 84 -10.85 -27.11 -30.99
CA ASP A 84 -10.83 -27.92 -32.23
C ASP A 84 -10.45 -27.18 -33.50
N MET A 85 -10.46 -25.86 -33.50
CA MET A 85 -10.20 -25.01 -34.68
C MET A 85 -8.93 -24.16 -34.62
N TYR A 86 -8.10 -24.26 -33.57
CA TYR A 86 -6.92 -23.41 -33.44
C TYR A 86 -5.64 -24.21 -33.27
N SER A 87 -4.67 -24.02 -34.18
CA SER A 87 -3.38 -24.72 -34.19
C SER A 87 -2.18 -23.83 -33.83
N GLY A 88 -2.40 -22.65 -33.24
CA GLY A 88 -1.37 -21.71 -32.83
C GLY A 88 -0.77 -22.01 -31.46
N GLU A 89 0.13 -21.16 -31.00
CA GLU A 89 0.62 -21.23 -29.61
C GLU A 89 -0.50 -20.92 -28.63
N LEU A 90 -0.56 -21.66 -27.51
CA LEU A 90 -1.50 -21.40 -26.43
C LEU A 90 -1.24 -20.03 -25.81
N TYR A 91 -2.30 -19.28 -25.54
CA TYR A 91 -2.20 -18.06 -24.75
C TYR A 91 -1.84 -18.40 -23.30
N LYS A 92 -0.73 -17.89 -22.84
CA LYS A 92 -0.25 -18.10 -21.45
C LYS A 92 -0.06 -16.77 -20.75
N VAL A 93 -0.35 -16.81 -19.46
CA VAL A 93 -0.02 -15.73 -18.50
C VAL A 93 0.95 -16.31 -17.48
N GLY A 94 2.09 -15.67 -17.31
CA GLY A 94 3.08 -16.03 -16.31
C GLY A 94 3.52 -14.78 -15.56
N ILE A 95 3.58 -14.84 -14.22
CA ILE A 95 4.02 -13.74 -13.37
C ILE A 95 4.94 -14.33 -12.33
N ASP A 96 6.20 -13.93 -12.37
CA ASP A 96 7.21 -14.24 -11.37
C ASP A 96 7.52 -12.99 -10.55
N THR A 97 7.48 -13.11 -9.23
CA THR A 97 7.66 -11.98 -8.32
C THR A 97 8.64 -12.34 -7.22
N GLU A 98 9.64 -11.50 -7.03
CA GLU A 98 10.53 -11.53 -5.86
C GLU A 98 10.47 -10.19 -5.14
N ARG A 99 10.36 -10.24 -3.80
CA ARG A 99 10.34 -9.03 -2.98
C ARG A 99 11.10 -9.22 -1.68
N TYR A 100 11.98 -8.29 -1.40
CA TYR A 100 12.75 -8.23 -0.17
C TYR A 100 12.49 -6.89 0.51
N GLU A 101 12.25 -6.92 1.82
CA GLU A 101 12.01 -5.70 2.61
C GLU A 101 12.87 -5.72 3.87
N LEU A 102 13.44 -4.58 4.18
CA LEU A 102 14.13 -4.31 5.44
C LEU A 102 13.50 -3.09 6.10
N PHE A 103 13.30 -3.13 7.40
CA PHE A 103 12.89 -1.95 8.14
C PHE A 103 13.54 -1.89 9.51
N THR A 104 13.66 -0.68 10.04
CA THR A 104 13.99 -0.43 11.44
C THR A 104 13.16 0.73 11.95
N LYS A 105 12.70 0.61 13.20
CA LYS A 105 12.02 1.65 13.97
C LYS A 105 12.76 1.84 15.27
N ASN A 106 13.16 3.06 15.53
CA ASN A 106 13.91 3.44 16.72
C ASN A 106 13.16 4.56 17.40
N ALA A 107 12.97 4.50 18.69
CA ALA A 107 12.38 5.60 19.45
C ALA A 107 13.18 5.81 20.74
N TYR A 108 13.50 7.06 21.01
CA TYR A 108 14.07 7.47 22.29
C TYR A 108 13.06 8.32 23.06
N ILE A 109 12.75 7.90 24.28
CA ILE A 109 11.78 8.52 25.16
C ILE A 109 12.55 9.41 26.16
N PHE A 110 12.43 10.72 25.99
CA PHE A 110 13.06 11.72 26.86
C PHE A 110 12.31 11.88 28.17
N ASP A 111 10.97 11.97 28.06
CA ASP A 111 10.07 12.19 29.18
C ASP A 111 8.80 11.34 29.00
N LYS A 112 8.56 10.42 29.93
CA LYS A 112 7.41 9.52 29.91
C LYS A 112 6.11 10.21 30.34
N GLU A 113 6.20 11.20 31.22
CA GLU A 113 5.02 11.91 31.71
C GLU A 113 4.44 12.83 30.63
N LYS A 114 5.32 13.43 29.83
CA LYS A 114 4.96 14.31 28.72
C LYS A 114 4.92 13.60 27.37
N ASN A 115 5.08 12.27 27.34
CA ASN A 115 5.20 11.51 26.11
C ASN A 115 6.22 12.09 25.10
N THR A 116 7.27 12.77 25.64
CA THR A 116 8.28 13.41 24.79
C THR A 116 9.22 12.37 24.22
N ASN A 117 9.19 12.21 22.92
CA ASN A 117 9.98 11.19 22.22
C ASN A 117 10.45 11.67 20.86
N LEU A 118 11.50 11.01 20.37
CA LEU A 118 12.01 11.15 19.02
C LEU A 118 12.07 9.75 18.39
N ALA A 119 11.36 9.56 17.30
CA ALA A 119 11.32 8.30 16.57
C ALA A 119 11.94 8.42 15.18
N LEU A 120 12.75 7.42 14.80
CA LEU A 120 13.31 7.27 13.46
C LEU A 120 12.82 5.97 12.85
N ILE A 121 12.17 6.06 11.71
CA ILE A 121 11.77 4.93 10.89
C ILE A 121 12.61 4.93 9.62
N LEU A 122 13.21 3.81 9.29
CA LEU A 122 13.88 3.56 8.03
C LEU A 122 13.32 2.29 7.44
N SER A 123 13.01 2.29 6.15
CA SER A 123 12.64 1.08 5.42
C SER A 123 13.15 1.13 3.99
N THR A 124 13.45 -0.03 3.44
CA THR A 124 13.76 -0.20 2.03
C THR A 124 13.17 -1.49 1.53
N SER A 125 12.71 -1.49 0.29
CA SER A 125 12.23 -2.68 -0.41
C SER A 125 12.81 -2.75 -1.81
N TRP A 126 13.09 -3.97 -2.24
CA TRP A 126 13.44 -4.33 -3.61
C TRP A 126 12.36 -5.28 -4.10
N HIS A 127 11.80 -4.97 -5.25
CA HIS A 127 10.74 -5.74 -5.88
C HIS A 127 11.09 -5.96 -7.33
N ASN A 128 11.21 -7.21 -7.72
CA ASN A 128 11.36 -7.63 -9.10
C ASN A 128 10.08 -8.35 -9.52
N GLN A 129 9.56 -8.03 -10.69
CA GLN A 129 8.45 -8.74 -11.28
C GLN A 129 8.70 -8.92 -12.79
N ASP A 130 8.62 -10.17 -13.23
CA ASP A 130 8.58 -10.55 -14.64
C ASP A 130 7.16 -11.04 -14.96
N ALA A 131 6.42 -10.28 -15.78
CA ALA A 131 5.05 -10.60 -16.14
C ALA A 131 4.87 -10.70 -17.65
N MET A 132 4.36 -11.84 -18.11
CA MET A 132 4.05 -12.14 -19.49
C MET A 132 2.55 -12.41 -19.67
N TYR A 133 1.96 -11.80 -20.69
CA TYR A 133 0.55 -11.90 -21.06
C TYR A 133 0.46 -12.26 -22.55
N GLY A 134 0.64 -13.54 -22.90
CA GLY A 134 0.83 -13.98 -24.27
C GLY A 134 2.11 -13.37 -24.87
N ARG A 135 1.96 -12.46 -25.84
CA ARG A 135 3.10 -11.74 -26.45
C ARG A 135 3.42 -10.41 -25.79
N LYS A 136 2.54 -9.89 -24.93
CA LYS A 136 2.78 -8.68 -24.15
C LYS A 136 3.56 -9.00 -22.89
N LEU A 137 4.32 -8.03 -22.41
CA LEU A 137 5.08 -8.20 -21.16
C LEU A 137 5.20 -6.88 -20.40
N TYR A 138 5.37 -7.03 -19.11
CA TYR A 138 5.76 -5.96 -18.19
C TYR A 138 6.71 -6.52 -17.14
N ASN A 139 7.98 -6.15 -17.25
CA ASN A 139 9.00 -6.52 -16.30
C ASN A 139 9.47 -5.26 -15.57
N VAL A 140 9.62 -5.33 -14.26
CA VAL A 140 9.99 -4.18 -13.45
C VAL A 140 10.94 -4.56 -12.33
N ASP A 141 11.99 -3.76 -12.20
CA ASP A 141 12.81 -3.68 -11.01
C ASP A 141 12.47 -2.39 -10.26
N GLN A 142 11.90 -2.52 -9.07
CA GLN A 142 11.54 -1.39 -8.22
C GLN A 142 12.38 -1.37 -6.95
N THR A 143 12.90 -0.20 -6.62
CA THR A 143 13.47 0.08 -5.30
C THR A 143 12.69 1.21 -4.64
N ASN A 144 12.19 0.98 -3.43
CA ASN A 144 11.62 2.01 -2.58
C ASN A 144 12.46 2.17 -1.32
N THR A 145 12.75 3.41 -0.93
CA THR A 145 13.40 3.73 0.34
C THR A 145 12.64 4.85 1.04
N TYR A 146 12.31 4.63 2.30
CA TYR A 146 11.60 5.58 3.13
C TYR A 146 12.36 5.85 4.42
N ALA A 147 12.47 7.13 4.78
CA ALA A 147 12.98 7.60 6.07
C ALA A 147 11.99 8.59 6.70
N SER A 148 11.78 8.49 8.00
CA SER A 148 10.96 9.44 8.75
C SER A 148 11.55 9.68 10.14
N LEU A 149 11.75 10.94 10.48
CA LEU A 149 12.13 11.39 11.81
C LEU A 149 10.95 12.15 12.39
N MET A 150 10.45 11.71 13.55
CA MET A 150 9.25 12.24 14.20
C MET A 150 9.57 12.65 15.64
N PHE A 151 9.21 13.84 16.00
CA PHE A 151 9.24 14.35 17.36
C PHE A 151 7.79 14.52 17.86
N GLU A 152 7.52 14.05 19.07
CA GLU A 152 6.22 14.18 19.71
C GLU A 152 6.41 14.65 21.15
N THR A 153 5.47 15.47 21.65
CA THR A 153 5.43 15.91 23.05
C THR A 153 4.01 16.32 23.45
N GLU A 154 3.68 16.10 24.71
CA GLU A 154 2.50 16.67 25.38
C GLU A 154 2.94 17.83 26.27
N PHE A 155 2.51 19.04 25.94
CA PHE A 155 2.76 20.21 26.78
C PHE A 155 1.96 20.13 28.09
N ASN A 156 0.74 19.59 28.00
CA ASN A 156 -0.17 19.27 29.08
C ASN A 156 -1.24 18.29 28.55
N PRO A 157 -2.13 17.73 29.40
CA PRO A 157 -3.16 16.77 28.96
C PRO A 157 -4.09 17.25 27.83
N GLN A 158 -4.21 18.57 27.67
CA GLN A 158 -5.05 19.17 26.63
C GLN A 158 -4.30 19.43 25.33
N ASN A 159 -2.98 19.52 25.35
CA ASN A 159 -2.21 20.03 24.22
C ASN A 159 -1.05 19.12 23.87
N SER A 160 -1.09 18.52 22.69
CA SER A 160 0.02 17.75 22.16
C SER A 160 0.49 18.30 20.80
N PHE A 161 1.77 18.12 20.53
CA PHE A 161 2.44 18.60 19.35
C PHE A 161 3.26 17.47 18.73
N SER A 162 3.22 17.37 17.42
CA SER A 162 4.08 16.48 16.64
C SER A 162 4.66 17.25 15.45
N ALA A 163 5.93 17.02 15.17
CA ALA A 163 6.60 17.54 13.96
C ALA A 163 7.54 16.47 13.42
N GLY A 164 7.78 16.49 12.12
CA GLY A 164 8.67 15.50 11.53
C GLY A 164 9.19 15.88 10.16
N LEU A 165 10.25 15.15 9.79
CA LEU A 165 10.85 15.16 8.48
C LEU A 165 10.64 13.79 7.86
N SER A 166 10.47 13.74 6.55
CA SER A 166 10.40 12.48 5.82
C SER A 166 11.14 12.57 4.49
N PHE A 167 11.52 11.42 4.00
CA PHE A 167 12.10 11.26 2.68
C PHE A 167 11.57 9.97 2.08
N ASN A 168 11.00 10.06 0.88
CA ASN A 168 10.65 8.89 0.09
C ASN A 168 11.43 8.92 -1.22
N TYR A 169 11.97 7.77 -1.62
CA TYR A 169 12.64 7.57 -2.89
C TYR A 169 12.09 6.33 -3.55
N ASP A 170 11.58 6.49 -4.77
CA ASP A 170 11.10 5.42 -5.63
C ASP A 170 11.91 5.40 -6.93
N ALA A 171 12.34 4.22 -7.34
CA ALA A 171 12.99 3.98 -8.61
C ALA A 171 12.37 2.76 -9.28
N TYR A 172 12.03 2.90 -10.56
CA TYR A 172 11.47 1.85 -11.43
C TYR A 172 12.34 1.76 -12.67
N ASP A 173 12.87 0.57 -12.93
CA ASP A 173 13.45 0.23 -14.23
C ASP A 173 12.51 -0.79 -14.88
N GLN A 174 11.91 -0.39 -16.03
CA GLN A 174 10.80 -1.10 -16.63
C GLN A 174 11.15 -1.53 -18.04
N HIS A 175 10.78 -2.79 -18.38
CA HIS A 175 10.82 -3.32 -19.74
C HIS A 175 9.43 -3.79 -20.11
N TYR A 176 8.83 -3.26 -21.16
CA TYR A 176 7.45 -3.56 -21.49
C TYR A 176 7.16 -3.66 -22.98
N ARG A 177 6.18 -4.45 -23.33
CA ARG A 177 5.59 -4.57 -24.67
C ARG A 177 4.08 -4.48 -24.54
N LEU A 178 3.52 -3.36 -24.99
CA LEU A 178 2.08 -3.05 -24.87
C LEU A 178 1.24 -3.57 -26.05
N ASN A 179 1.90 -4.03 -27.12
CA ASN A 179 1.24 -4.43 -28.35
C ASN A 179 1.79 -5.79 -28.83
N ASN A 180 0.91 -6.69 -29.25
CA ASN A 180 1.27 -8.02 -29.75
C ASN A 180 2.13 -7.99 -31.03
N ASN A 181 2.04 -6.92 -31.82
CA ASN A 181 2.76 -6.75 -33.08
C ASN A 181 4.10 -6.02 -32.94
N ALA A 182 4.47 -5.61 -31.74
CA ALA A 182 5.75 -4.96 -31.50
C ALA A 182 6.88 -5.99 -31.37
N ASP A 183 7.92 -5.85 -32.20
CA ASP A 183 9.03 -6.81 -32.21
C ASP A 183 9.99 -6.65 -31.02
N THR A 184 10.13 -5.43 -30.52
CA THR A 184 11.12 -5.10 -29.46
C THR A 184 10.43 -4.50 -28.24
N PRO A 185 10.74 -4.99 -27.01
CA PRO A 185 10.30 -4.34 -25.79
C PRO A 185 10.88 -2.93 -25.65
N LEU A 186 10.07 -2.04 -25.11
CA LEU A 186 10.49 -0.69 -24.74
C LEU A 186 11.13 -0.71 -23.34
N LYS A 187 11.97 0.27 -23.08
CA LYS A 187 12.59 0.50 -21.76
C LYS A 187 12.22 1.86 -21.23
N ALA A 188 11.89 1.93 -19.97
CA ALA A 188 11.67 3.18 -19.25
C ALA A 188 12.29 3.10 -17.86
N SER A 189 12.95 4.18 -17.46
CA SER A 189 13.41 4.34 -16.08
C SER A 189 12.69 5.55 -15.48
N ASP A 190 12.18 5.36 -14.28
CA ASP A 190 11.44 6.37 -13.54
C ASP A 190 11.99 6.49 -12.13
N LYS A 191 12.35 7.70 -11.69
CA LYS A 191 12.93 7.95 -10.37
C LYS A 191 12.31 9.19 -9.76
N GLU A 192 11.89 9.08 -8.52
CA GLU A 192 11.30 10.19 -7.78
C GLU A 192 11.88 10.24 -6.36
N ALA A 193 12.26 11.45 -5.94
CA ALA A 193 12.65 11.75 -4.58
C ALA A 193 11.71 12.80 -3.99
N VAL A 194 11.16 12.51 -2.81
CA VAL A 194 10.16 13.35 -2.14
C VAL A 194 10.59 13.60 -0.69
N PRO A 195 11.47 14.59 -0.42
CA PRO A 195 11.64 15.13 0.93
C PRO A 195 10.38 15.88 1.36
N GLY A 196 10.04 15.79 2.65
CA GLY A 196 8.88 16.44 3.24
C GLY A 196 9.08 16.80 4.71
N ALA A 197 8.26 17.74 5.17
CA ALA A 197 8.19 18.13 6.57
C ALA A 197 6.73 18.34 6.97
N TYR A 198 6.41 18.06 8.23
CA TYR A 198 5.06 18.29 8.74
C TYR A 198 5.08 18.83 10.16
N VAL A 199 3.99 19.49 10.50
CA VAL A 199 3.63 19.85 11.87
C VAL A 199 2.17 19.49 12.11
N GLN A 200 1.87 19.06 13.33
CA GLN A 200 0.53 18.71 13.77
C GLN A 200 0.33 19.16 15.21
N TYR A 201 -0.83 19.69 15.48
CA TYR A 201 -1.25 20.07 16.82
C TYR A 201 -2.57 19.40 17.17
N THR A 202 -2.67 18.89 18.37
CA THR A 202 -3.89 18.29 18.92
C THR A 202 -4.31 19.03 20.18
N LEU A 203 -5.55 19.48 20.19
CA LEU A 203 -6.19 20.20 21.28
C LEU A 203 -7.35 19.36 21.82
N ASN A 204 -7.26 18.94 23.08
CA ASN A 204 -8.34 18.30 23.84
C ASN A 204 -8.94 19.34 24.78
N LEU A 205 -10.07 19.92 24.41
CA LEU A 205 -10.70 20.98 25.24
C LEU A 205 -11.40 20.43 26.49
N ASN A 206 -11.70 19.19 26.54
CA ASN A 206 -12.24 18.40 27.65
C ASN A 206 -12.52 17.00 27.11
N ASP A 207 -13.22 16.16 27.85
CA ASP A 207 -13.60 14.81 27.38
C ASP A 207 -14.56 14.83 26.17
N GLN A 208 -15.15 15.98 25.85
CA GLN A 208 -16.13 16.12 24.80
C GLN A 208 -15.53 16.53 23.45
N TRP A 209 -14.55 17.41 23.42
CA TRP A 209 -14.03 17.98 22.19
C TRP A 209 -12.55 17.70 22.00
N MET A 210 -12.19 17.17 20.83
CA MET A 210 -10.80 17.07 20.38
C MET A 210 -10.69 17.62 18.95
N LEU A 211 -9.75 18.53 18.76
CA LEU A 211 -9.37 19.05 17.44
C LEU A 211 -7.93 18.65 17.16
N MET A 212 -7.69 18.02 16.03
CA MET A 212 -6.36 17.80 15.47
C MET A 212 -6.25 18.53 14.14
N ALA A 213 -5.22 19.34 13.99
CA ALA A 213 -4.91 20.01 12.72
C ALA A 213 -3.45 19.79 12.38
N GLY A 214 -3.17 19.55 11.10
CA GLY A 214 -1.83 19.31 10.59
C GLY A 214 -1.61 19.92 9.21
N LEU A 215 -0.38 20.33 8.97
CA LEU A 215 0.10 20.82 7.69
C LEU A 215 1.38 20.11 7.32
N ARG A 216 1.44 19.60 6.09
CA ARG A 216 2.62 18.94 5.54
C ARG A 216 2.98 19.60 4.21
N GLY A 217 4.25 19.86 4.01
CA GLY A 217 4.82 20.29 2.74
C GLY A 217 5.81 19.25 2.24
N ASP A 218 5.69 18.89 0.96
CA ASP A 218 6.56 17.95 0.27
C ASP A 218 7.08 18.57 -1.03
N TYR A 219 8.26 18.14 -1.45
CA TYR A 219 8.84 18.52 -2.73
C TYR A 219 9.14 17.27 -3.54
N SER A 220 8.36 17.04 -4.60
CA SER A 220 8.65 15.98 -5.57
C SER A 220 9.71 16.46 -6.57
N SER A 221 10.71 15.63 -6.82
CA SER A 221 11.71 15.89 -7.87
C SER A 221 11.12 15.96 -9.28
N LYS A 222 9.88 15.45 -9.47
CA LYS A 222 9.16 15.46 -10.74
C LYS A 222 8.11 16.56 -10.83
N HIS A 223 7.35 16.76 -9.75
CA HIS A 223 6.13 17.55 -9.75
C HIS A 223 6.26 18.86 -8.94
N GLY A 224 7.42 19.09 -8.31
CA GLY A 224 7.66 20.31 -7.53
C GLY A 224 7.02 20.27 -6.13
N PHE A 225 6.76 21.46 -5.58
CA PHE A 225 6.27 21.62 -4.21
C PHE A 225 4.74 21.52 -4.13
N PHE A 226 4.26 20.81 -3.11
CA PHE A 226 2.83 20.71 -2.80
C PHE A 226 2.59 20.64 -1.28
N VAL A 227 1.36 20.97 -0.88
CA VAL A 227 0.96 21.07 0.54
C VAL A 227 -0.29 20.23 0.79
N THR A 228 -0.25 19.46 1.87
CA THR A 228 -1.35 18.59 2.32
C THR A 228 -1.85 19.01 3.69
N PRO A 229 -2.85 19.94 3.78
CA PRO A 229 -3.53 20.22 5.03
C PRO A 229 -4.46 19.08 5.42
N ARG A 230 -4.60 18.84 6.74
CA ARG A 230 -5.60 17.93 7.29
C ARG A 230 -6.14 18.42 8.62
N ALA A 231 -7.39 18.09 8.90
CA ALA A 231 -8.03 18.39 10.17
C ALA A 231 -9.00 17.27 10.57
N HIS A 232 -9.08 17.01 11.86
CA HIS A 232 -10.05 16.08 12.45
C HIS A 232 -10.68 16.73 13.67
N LEU A 233 -11.99 16.68 13.74
CA LEU A 233 -12.77 17.13 14.87
C LEU A 233 -13.55 15.93 15.44
N LYS A 234 -13.41 15.69 16.75
CA LYS A 234 -14.20 14.72 17.47
C LYS A 234 -15.07 15.47 18.49
N TYR A 235 -16.35 15.08 18.57
CA TYR A 235 -17.28 15.59 19.55
C TYR A 235 -18.04 14.44 20.21
N ASN A 236 -17.92 14.34 21.53
CA ASN A 236 -18.59 13.36 22.36
C ASN A 236 -19.57 14.09 23.29
N PRO A 237 -20.85 14.29 22.91
CA PRO A 237 -21.84 14.95 23.78
C PRO A 237 -22.06 14.16 25.07
N ASN A 238 -21.86 12.86 25.04
CA ASN A 238 -21.95 11.94 26.17
C ASN A 238 -21.15 10.65 25.88
N ASP A 239 -21.13 9.71 26.80
CA ASP A 239 -20.39 8.44 26.69
C ASP A 239 -20.96 7.48 25.62
N TYR A 240 -22.15 7.73 25.13
CA TYR A 240 -22.86 6.85 24.20
C TYR A 240 -22.79 7.31 22.75
N VAL A 241 -22.52 8.58 22.49
CA VAL A 241 -22.57 9.14 21.15
C VAL A 241 -21.26 9.86 20.82
N HIS A 242 -20.68 9.51 19.70
CA HIS A 242 -19.43 10.08 19.23
C HIS A 242 -19.56 10.54 17.78
N PHE A 243 -19.34 11.81 17.53
CA PHE A 243 -19.26 12.40 16.19
C PHE A 243 -17.80 12.61 15.80
N ARG A 244 -17.48 12.37 14.53
CA ARG A 244 -16.19 12.71 13.96
C ARG A 244 -16.37 13.38 12.62
N LEU A 245 -15.63 14.45 12.38
CA LEU A 245 -15.47 15.09 11.09
C LEU A 245 -14.01 15.06 10.69
N SER A 246 -13.74 14.86 9.42
CA SER A 246 -12.39 14.89 8.87
C SER A 246 -12.37 15.64 7.55
N ALA A 247 -11.29 16.36 7.31
CA ALA A 247 -11.00 17.01 6.04
C ALA A 247 -9.52 16.92 5.74
N GLY A 248 -9.15 16.61 4.51
CA GLY A 248 -7.74 16.54 4.13
C GLY A 248 -7.57 16.57 2.61
N LYS A 249 -6.40 17.06 2.20
CA LYS A 249 -5.96 17.05 0.81
C LYS A 249 -4.92 15.95 0.63
N GLY A 250 -4.96 15.24 -0.49
CA GLY A 250 -4.00 14.21 -0.84
C GLY A 250 -3.46 14.37 -2.26
N TYR A 251 -2.25 13.87 -2.46
CA TYR A 251 -1.58 13.79 -3.75
C TYR A 251 -1.03 12.39 -3.96
N ARG A 252 -0.99 11.93 -5.21
CA ARG A 252 -0.41 10.64 -5.57
C ARG A 252 0.29 10.74 -6.93
N THR A 253 1.53 10.30 -7.01
CA THR A 253 2.21 10.06 -8.29
C THR A 253 1.67 8.80 -8.94
N ASN A 254 1.43 8.82 -10.24
CA ASN A 254 0.89 7.71 -11.00
C ASN A 254 2.02 6.83 -11.54
N HIS A 255 1.92 5.52 -11.31
CA HIS A 255 2.76 4.49 -11.90
C HIS A 255 1.90 3.58 -12.78
N VAL A 256 1.46 4.14 -13.94
CA VAL A 256 0.38 3.59 -14.78
C VAL A 256 0.54 2.12 -15.09
N LEU A 257 1.74 1.68 -15.54
CA LEU A 257 1.98 0.27 -15.87
C LEU A 257 2.06 -0.62 -14.63
N ALA A 258 2.72 -0.16 -13.57
CA ALA A 258 2.82 -0.92 -12.32
C ALA A 258 1.43 -1.16 -11.70
N GLU A 259 0.54 -0.17 -11.79
CA GLU A 259 -0.81 -0.23 -11.23
C GLU A 259 -1.81 -0.96 -12.13
N ASN A 260 -1.58 -1.00 -13.46
CA ASN A 260 -2.56 -1.46 -14.45
C ASN A 260 -2.00 -2.52 -15.42
N ASN A 261 -0.93 -3.24 -15.08
CA ASN A 261 -0.34 -4.25 -15.97
C ASN A 261 -1.30 -5.39 -16.31
N TYR A 262 -2.33 -5.65 -15.48
CA TYR A 262 -3.39 -6.63 -15.76
C TYR A 262 -4.16 -6.35 -17.07
N LEU A 263 -4.19 -5.09 -17.53
CA LEU A 263 -4.78 -4.70 -18.82
C LEU A 263 -4.06 -5.34 -20.02
N LEU A 264 -2.81 -5.76 -19.83
CA LEU A 264 -2.04 -6.46 -20.85
C LEU A 264 -2.60 -7.85 -21.15
N SER A 265 -3.42 -8.43 -20.27
CA SER A 265 -4.10 -9.70 -20.52
C SER A 265 -5.13 -9.62 -21.64
N SER A 266 -5.63 -8.42 -21.95
CA SER A 266 -6.56 -8.17 -23.05
C SER A 266 -5.83 -8.18 -24.40
N SER A 267 -6.54 -8.52 -25.48
CA SER A 267 -6.05 -8.38 -26.87
C SER A 267 -5.94 -6.92 -27.32
N ARG A 268 -6.53 -5.99 -26.60
CA ARG A 268 -6.56 -4.55 -26.92
C ARG A 268 -5.15 -3.95 -26.88
N LYS A 269 -4.90 -2.97 -27.72
CA LYS A 269 -3.70 -2.14 -27.65
C LYS A 269 -3.80 -1.25 -26.38
N VAL A 270 -2.74 -1.16 -25.62
CA VAL A 270 -2.65 -0.24 -24.48
C VAL A 270 -1.92 1.03 -24.91
N GLU A 271 -2.56 2.17 -24.74
CA GLU A 271 -1.95 3.48 -24.97
C GLU A 271 -1.85 4.24 -23.64
N ILE A 272 -0.73 4.92 -23.44
CA ILE A 272 -0.47 5.69 -22.22
C ILE A 272 -0.34 7.15 -22.62
N ALA A 273 -1.16 8.00 -22.01
CA ALA A 273 -1.09 9.44 -22.22
C ALA A 273 0.27 10.00 -21.77
N LYS A 274 0.79 10.92 -22.55
CA LYS A 274 2.04 11.61 -22.23
C LYS A 274 1.78 12.71 -21.19
N ASN A 275 2.75 12.95 -20.29
CA ASN A 275 2.72 14.03 -19.32
C ASN A 275 1.55 13.94 -18.32
N LEU A 276 1.37 12.76 -17.73
CA LEU A 276 0.42 12.61 -16.63
C LEU A 276 0.90 13.38 -15.39
N ASP A 277 0.03 14.24 -14.88
CA ASP A 277 0.25 14.96 -13.62
C ASP A 277 0.01 14.04 -12.41
N MET A 278 0.45 14.48 -11.21
CA MET A 278 0.01 13.88 -9.95
C MET A 278 -1.51 13.94 -9.81
N GLU A 279 -2.09 12.89 -9.27
CA GLU A 279 -3.48 12.94 -8.81
C GLU A 279 -3.59 13.85 -7.59
N GLU A 280 -4.69 14.58 -7.52
CA GLU A 280 -5.01 15.49 -6.45
C GLU A 280 -6.46 15.34 -6.04
N ALA A 281 -6.71 15.14 -4.74
CA ALA A 281 -8.06 15.02 -4.23
C ALA A 281 -8.23 15.68 -2.86
N TRP A 282 -9.42 16.21 -2.60
CA TRP A 282 -9.92 16.51 -1.27
C TRP A 282 -10.80 15.38 -0.77
N ASN A 283 -10.60 14.99 0.47
CA ASN A 283 -11.43 14.02 1.15
C ASN A 283 -12.11 14.67 2.36
N LEU A 284 -13.43 14.54 2.43
CA LEU A 284 -14.25 14.97 3.56
C LEU A 284 -14.96 13.75 4.14
N GLY A 285 -14.91 13.59 5.45
CA GLY A 285 -15.53 12.47 6.15
C GLY A 285 -16.39 12.95 7.32
N ALA A 286 -17.50 12.30 7.53
CA ALA A 286 -18.35 12.45 8.71
C ALA A 286 -18.74 11.07 9.23
N SER A 287 -18.62 10.84 10.53
CA SER A 287 -19.10 9.60 11.14
C SER A 287 -19.80 9.85 12.47
N VAL A 288 -20.74 8.95 12.77
CA VAL A 288 -21.40 8.88 14.08
C VAL A 288 -21.31 7.43 14.59
N SER A 289 -20.90 7.27 15.82
CA SER A 289 -20.92 6.01 16.55
C SER A 289 -21.82 6.16 17.78
N THR A 290 -22.71 5.21 18.00
CA THR A 290 -23.58 5.22 19.18
C THR A 290 -23.67 3.84 19.82
N TYR A 291 -23.70 3.82 21.15
CA TYR A 291 -23.81 2.64 22.01
C TYR A 291 -25.16 2.66 22.71
N ILE A 292 -26.10 1.85 22.23
CA ILE A 292 -27.46 1.82 22.71
C ILE A 292 -27.63 0.61 23.63
N PRO A 293 -27.93 0.80 24.93
CA PRO A 293 -28.26 -0.33 25.81
C PRO A 293 -29.63 -0.94 25.44
N VAL A 294 -29.61 -2.24 25.10
CA VAL A 294 -30.81 -2.99 24.69
C VAL A 294 -30.82 -4.34 25.42
N PHE A 295 -31.84 -4.59 26.25
CA PHE A 295 -32.03 -5.86 26.98
C PHE A 295 -30.79 -6.37 27.73
N GLY A 296 -30.04 -5.48 28.40
CA GLY A 296 -28.82 -5.82 29.14
C GLY A 296 -27.60 -6.10 28.28
N LYS A 297 -27.66 -5.84 26.98
CA LYS A 297 -26.55 -5.86 26.02
C LYS A 297 -26.37 -4.48 25.40
N THR A 298 -25.25 -4.25 24.76
CA THR A 298 -24.98 -2.99 24.04
C THR A 298 -25.06 -3.23 22.53
N LEU A 299 -25.94 -2.50 21.87
CA LEU A 299 -25.98 -2.39 20.42
C LEU A 299 -25.05 -1.24 20.01
N ASN A 300 -24.05 -1.56 19.19
CA ASN A 300 -23.14 -0.57 18.61
C ASN A 300 -23.60 -0.28 17.17
N VAL A 301 -23.92 0.98 16.89
CA VAL A 301 -24.29 1.45 15.54
C VAL A 301 -23.27 2.48 15.08
N ASN A 302 -22.67 2.22 13.91
CA ASN A 302 -21.75 3.14 13.24
C ASN A 302 -22.36 3.53 11.89
N ALA A 303 -22.35 4.83 11.59
CA ALA A 303 -22.66 5.35 10.27
C ALA A 303 -21.54 6.27 9.81
N GLU A 304 -21.12 6.12 8.58
CA GLU A 304 -20.01 6.88 8.01
C GLU A 304 -20.40 7.38 6.61
N TYR A 305 -19.99 8.58 6.30
CA TYR A 305 -20.12 9.18 4.97
C TYR A 305 -18.80 9.82 4.57
N TYR A 306 -18.36 9.51 3.36
CA TYR A 306 -17.16 10.10 2.76
C TYR A 306 -17.49 10.72 1.42
N TYR A 307 -16.92 11.88 1.18
CA TYR A 307 -16.97 12.58 -0.10
C TYR A 307 -15.54 12.86 -0.56
N THR A 308 -15.20 12.39 -1.76
CA THR A 308 -13.90 12.64 -2.38
C THR A 308 -14.09 13.48 -3.64
N ASP A 309 -13.44 14.62 -3.71
CA ASP A 309 -13.43 15.52 -4.85
C ASP A 309 -12.05 15.45 -5.53
N PHE A 310 -12.01 14.72 -6.64
CA PHE A 310 -10.81 14.62 -7.47
C PHE A 310 -10.65 15.87 -8.31
N ARG A 311 -9.55 16.59 -8.12
CA ARG A 311 -9.16 17.75 -8.93
C ARG A 311 -8.39 17.31 -10.17
N LYS A 312 -7.58 16.26 -10.03
CA LYS A 312 -6.85 15.59 -11.11
C LYS A 312 -6.92 14.09 -10.82
N GLN A 313 -7.25 13.31 -11.83
CA GLN A 313 -7.33 11.86 -11.73
C GLN A 313 -6.90 11.23 -13.06
N VAL A 314 -6.17 10.13 -12.99
CA VAL A 314 -5.93 9.25 -14.14
C VAL A 314 -7.09 8.28 -14.25
N VAL A 315 -7.66 8.18 -15.42
CA VAL A 315 -8.80 7.29 -15.70
C VAL A 315 -8.37 6.34 -16.83
N VAL A 316 -8.69 5.06 -16.67
CA VAL A 316 -8.52 4.05 -17.73
C VAL A 316 -9.77 4.06 -18.58
N ASP A 317 -9.64 4.47 -19.85
CA ASP A 317 -10.74 4.43 -20.82
C ASP A 317 -10.76 3.07 -21.53
N MET A 318 -11.80 2.29 -21.24
CA MET A 318 -12.05 0.98 -21.86
C MET A 318 -13.25 0.98 -22.81
N ASP A 319 -13.98 2.09 -22.89
CA ASP A 319 -15.30 2.16 -23.53
C ASP A 319 -15.27 2.91 -24.88
N SER A 320 -14.38 3.89 -25.02
CA SER A 320 -14.33 4.75 -26.22
C SER A 320 -13.89 3.99 -27.47
N ASN A 321 -13.03 2.97 -27.33
CA ASN A 321 -12.55 2.17 -28.46
C ASN A 321 -12.49 0.67 -28.09
N PRO A 322 -13.21 -0.23 -28.82
CA PRO A 322 -13.18 -1.66 -28.51
C PRO A 322 -11.82 -2.33 -28.76
N HIS A 323 -10.90 -1.68 -29.47
CA HIS A 323 -9.57 -2.21 -29.82
C HIS A 323 -8.43 -1.61 -29.00
N GLU A 324 -8.73 -0.59 -28.18
CA GLU A 324 -7.73 0.16 -27.40
C GLU A 324 -8.18 0.31 -25.95
N VAL A 325 -7.20 0.48 -25.07
CA VAL A 325 -7.34 0.93 -23.69
C VAL A 325 -6.41 2.13 -23.54
N ALA A 326 -6.93 3.27 -23.10
CA ALA A 326 -6.19 4.52 -22.95
C ALA A 326 -6.28 5.08 -21.54
#